data_aad8cffc25cc8e10d677b5a4556f43a2
#
_entry.id   aad8cffc25cc8e10d677b5a4556f43a2
#
_cell.length_a   1.000
_cell.length_b   1.000
_cell.length_c   1.000
_cell.angle_alpha   90.00
_cell.angle_beta   90.00
_cell.angle_gamma   90.00
#
_symmetry.space_group_name_H-M   'P 1'
#
loop_
_entity.id
_entity.type
_entity.pdbx_description
1 polymer ?
#
loop_
_entity_poly.entity_id
_entity_poly.type
_entity_poly.pdbx_seq_one_letter_code
_entity_poly.pdbx_strand_id
1 'polypeptide(L)'
;MKKKREEPSAYQRALALLVRREHSRKELGRKLKAKGIEREDADTALDKLNKQDFQNDARFAEVLARSRVSAGYGPIRIRAELGTHCLAREDVDAAMEAIKTDWAETAHELISRKYGNKDLSDQAIRRKATDFLLRRGFDHRIAFAATKLNSHELSE
;
A
#
# COMPACT_ATOMS: atom_id res chain seq x y z
N MET A 1 30.21 19.95 -32.50
CA MET A 1 28.72 20.02 -32.42
C MET A 1 28.23 19.04 -31.36
N LYS A 2 27.70 19.53 -30.25
CA LYS A 2 27.01 18.66 -29.28
C LYS A 2 25.71 18.19 -29.92
N LYS A 3 25.57 16.89 -30.21
CA LYS A 3 24.31 16.28 -30.62
C LYS A 3 23.25 16.63 -29.58
N LYS A 4 22.20 17.36 -29.99
CA LYS A 4 21.04 17.64 -29.16
C LYS A 4 20.45 16.28 -28.81
N ARG A 5 20.52 15.85 -27.53
CA ARG A 5 19.86 14.61 -27.09
C ARG A 5 18.37 14.81 -27.30
N GLU A 6 17.77 13.97 -28.13
CA GLU A 6 16.32 13.90 -28.25
C GLU A 6 15.73 13.61 -26.88
N GLU A 7 14.69 14.35 -26.52
CA GLU A 7 13.97 14.10 -25.27
C GLU A 7 13.27 12.74 -25.34
N PRO A 8 13.27 11.96 -24.23
CA PRO A 8 12.59 10.68 -24.20
C PRO A 8 11.09 10.82 -24.51
N SER A 9 10.55 9.89 -25.28
CA SER A 9 9.12 9.81 -25.56
C SER A 9 8.29 9.48 -24.31
N ALA A 10 6.98 9.68 -24.37
CA ALA A 10 6.06 9.25 -23.31
C ALA A 10 6.24 7.75 -22.95
N TYR A 11 6.34 6.90 -23.98
CA TYR A 11 6.58 5.47 -23.81
C TYR A 11 7.89 5.18 -23.09
N GLN A 12 8.99 5.79 -23.52
CA GLN A 12 10.31 5.62 -22.89
C GLN A 12 10.32 6.09 -21.43
N ARG A 13 9.68 7.22 -21.13
CA ARG A 13 9.57 7.74 -19.77
C ARG A 13 8.78 6.80 -18.87
N ALA A 14 7.63 6.34 -19.31
CA ALA A 14 6.79 5.42 -18.56
C ALA A 14 7.47 4.06 -18.35
N LEU A 15 8.09 3.51 -19.39
CA LEU A 15 8.82 2.25 -19.29
C LEU A 15 9.99 2.35 -18.28
N ALA A 16 10.73 3.44 -18.28
CA ALA A 16 11.81 3.66 -17.33
C ALA A 16 11.32 3.67 -15.87
N LEU A 17 10.13 4.20 -15.61
CA LEU A 17 9.50 4.14 -14.29
C LEU A 17 9.09 2.71 -13.92
N LEU A 18 8.50 1.98 -14.85
CA LEU A 18 8.07 0.58 -14.64
C LEU A 18 9.24 -0.37 -14.41
N VAL A 19 10.41 -0.10 -14.97
CA VAL A 19 11.64 -0.87 -14.70
C VAL A 19 12.05 -0.77 -13.22
N ARG A 20 11.76 0.37 -12.58
CA ARG A 20 12.10 0.59 -11.17
C ARG A 20 11.15 -0.13 -10.21
N ARG A 21 9.85 -0.06 -10.48
CA ARG A 21 8.79 -0.70 -9.70
C ARG A 21 7.48 -0.72 -10.47
N GLU A 22 6.52 -1.46 -9.96
CA GLU A 22 5.15 -1.37 -10.45
C GLU A 22 4.59 0.05 -10.23
N HIS A 23 3.82 0.51 -11.20
CA HIS A 23 3.06 1.75 -11.14
C HIS A 23 1.63 1.50 -11.61
N SER A 24 0.66 2.17 -10.99
CA SER A 24 -0.69 2.21 -11.54
C SER A 24 -0.73 3.06 -12.82
N ARG A 25 -1.70 2.81 -13.68
CA ARG A 25 -1.93 3.64 -14.88
C ARG A 25 -2.13 5.11 -14.50
N LYS A 26 -2.92 5.37 -13.48
CA LYS A 26 -3.17 6.73 -12.97
C LYS A 26 -1.88 7.42 -12.52
N GLU A 27 -1.03 6.72 -11.80
CA GLU A 27 0.25 7.26 -11.33
C GLU A 27 1.18 7.62 -12.50
N LEU A 28 1.28 6.74 -13.51
CA LEU A 28 2.06 7.01 -14.71
C LEU A 28 1.52 8.21 -15.47
N GLY A 29 0.20 8.28 -15.66
CA GLY A 29 -0.45 9.42 -16.32
C GLY A 29 -0.15 10.74 -15.62
N ARG A 30 -0.21 10.76 -14.30
CA ARG A 30 0.14 11.95 -13.49
C ARG A 30 1.60 12.36 -13.67
N LYS A 31 2.52 11.40 -13.65
CA LYS A 31 3.96 11.64 -13.81
C LYS A 31 4.31 12.12 -15.23
N LEU A 32 3.67 11.57 -16.25
CA LEU A 32 3.84 12.02 -17.64
C LEU A 32 3.31 13.44 -17.81
N LYS A 33 2.16 13.75 -17.25
CA LYS A 33 1.60 15.11 -17.26
C LYS A 33 2.54 16.12 -16.60
N ALA A 34 3.16 15.76 -15.48
CA ALA A 34 4.13 16.62 -14.79
C ALA A 34 5.38 16.89 -15.64
N LYS A 35 5.68 16.06 -16.62
CA LYS A 35 6.77 16.25 -17.61
C LYS A 35 6.32 16.98 -18.87
N GLY A 36 5.09 17.49 -18.91
CA GLY A 36 4.55 18.23 -20.04
C GLY A 36 4.09 17.37 -21.20
N ILE A 37 3.89 16.07 -21.00
CA ILE A 37 3.36 15.16 -22.02
C ILE A 37 1.86 15.40 -22.18
N GLU A 38 1.44 15.62 -23.42
CA GLU A 38 0.02 15.75 -23.76
C GLU A 38 -0.76 14.47 -23.41
N ARG A 39 -2.00 14.64 -22.96
CA ARG A 39 -2.83 13.52 -22.51
C ARG A 39 -2.99 12.43 -23.55
N GLU A 40 -3.18 12.82 -24.82
CA GLU A 40 -3.36 11.88 -25.94
C GLU A 40 -2.11 11.02 -26.15
N ASP A 41 -0.93 11.64 -26.11
CA ASP A 41 0.35 10.93 -26.23
C ASP A 41 0.59 10.01 -25.02
N ALA A 42 0.24 10.45 -23.82
CA ALA A 42 0.33 9.65 -22.61
C ALA A 42 -0.60 8.42 -22.71
N ASP A 43 -1.86 8.61 -23.09
CA ASP A 43 -2.83 7.51 -23.20
C ASP A 43 -2.39 6.48 -24.24
N THR A 44 -1.87 6.90 -25.39
CA THR A 44 -1.34 6.02 -26.43
C THR A 44 -0.17 5.17 -25.90
N ALA A 45 0.77 5.80 -25.20
CA ALA A 45 1.90 5.10 -24.61
C ALA A 45 1.47 4.11 -23.52
N LEU A 46 0.55 4.50 -22.66
CA LEU A 46 0.05 3.65 -21.57
C LEU A 46 -0.77 2.47 -22.09
N ASP A 47 -1.57 2.66 -23.16
CA ASP A 47 -2.30 1.57 -23.83
C ASP A 47 -1.33 0.53 -24.39
N LYS A 48 -0.24 0.98 -25.02
CA LYS A 48 0.80 0.09 -25.55
C LYS A 48 1.49 -0.71 -24.45
N LEU A 49 1.89 -0.05 -23.37
CA LEU A 49 2.53 -0.70 -22.21
C LEU A 49 1.60 -1.70 -21.52
N ASN A 50 0.32 -1.39 -21.45
CA ASN A 50 -0.69 -2.31 -20.91
C ASN A 50 -0.86 -3.55 -21.80
N LYS A 51 -0.96 -3.38 -23.12
CA LYS A 51 -1.05 -4.51 -24.07
C LYS A 51 0.19 -5.41 -24.03
N GLN A 52 1.35 -4.83 -23.77
CA GLN A 52 2.61 -5.57 -23.61
C GLN A 52 2.77 -6.20 -22.21
N ASP A 53 1.82 -5.98 -21.33
CA ASP A 53 1.85 -6.43 -19.93
C ASP A 53 3.01 -5.85 -19.08
N PHE A 54 3.62 -4.77 -19.54
CA PHE A 54 4.58 -4.02 -18.73
C PHE A 54 3.90 -3.16 -17.66
N GLN A 55 2.71 -2.65 -17.95
CA GLN A 55 1.84 -1.97 -17.02
C GLN A 55 0.58 -2.82 -16.78
N ASN A 56 0.27 -3.08 -15.52
CA ASN A 56 -0.88 -3.90 -15.14
C ASN A 56 -1.38 -3.46 -13.78
N ASP A 57 -2.57 -2.88 -13.74
CA ASP A 57 -3.18 -2.36 -12.50
C ASP A 57 -3.48 -3.46 -11.47
N ALA A 58 -3.89 -4.65 -11.91
CA ALA A 58 -4.13 -5.78 -11.01
C ALA A 58 -2.83 -6.22 -10.31
N ARG A 59 -1.75 -6.31 -11.07
CA ARG A 59 -0.42 -6.64 -10.53
C ARG A 59 0.10 -5.55 -9.62
N PHE A 60 -0.07 -4.28 -9.99
CA PHE A 60 0.27 -3.14 -9.14
C PHE A 60 -0.45 -3.21 -7.79
N ALA A 61 -1.76 -3.45 -7.80
CA ALA A 61 -2.57 -3.55 -6.59
C ALA A 61 -2.06 -4.64 -5.65
N GLU A 62 -1.73 -5.80 -6.17
CA GLU A 62 -1.23 -6.93 -5.40
C GLU A 62 0.15 -6.65 -4.80
N VAL A 63 1.06 -6.08 -5.57
CA VAL A 63 2.41 -5.71 -5.09
C VAL A 63 2.34 -4.63 -4.03
N LEU A 64 1.52 -3.58 -4.23
CA LEU A 64 1.34 -2.52 -3.25
C LEU A 64 0.75 -3.06 -1.94
N ALA A 65 -0.28 -3.86 -2.02
CA ALA A 65 -0.94 -4.44 -0.84
C ALA A 65 0.05 -5.27 -0.01
N ARG A 66 0.80 -6.16 -0.62
CA ARG A 66 1.84 -6.95 0.08
C ARG A 66 2.92 -6.07 0.72
N SER A 67 3.38 -5.05 0.01
CA SER A 67 4.36 -4.10 0.53
C SER A 67 3.86 -3.38 1.79
N ARG A 68 2.59 -3.01 1.81
CA ARG A 68 1.99 -2.32 2.96
C ARG A 68 1.77 -3.23 4.16
N VAL A 69 1.41 -4.49 3.93
CA VAL A 69 1.36 -5.50 5.00
C VAL A 69 2.73 -5.65 5.66
N SER A 70 3.78 -5.80 4.86
CA SER A 70 5.15 -5.91 5.35
C SER A 70 5.62 -4.67 6.11
N ALA A 71 5.09 -3.49 5.77
CA ALA A 71 5.37 -2.24 6.46
C ALA A 71 4.53 -2.05 7.76
N GLY A 72 3.65 -2.98 8.09
CA GLY A 72 2.84 -2.94 9.31
C GLY A 72 1.54 -2.17 9.21
N TYR A 73 0.98 -2.01 8.00
CA TYR A 73 -0.32 -1.38 7.82
C TYR A 73 -1.45 -2.39 7.82
N GLY A 74 -2.61 -1.97 8.32
CA GLY A 74 -3.83 -2.76 8.37
C GLY A 74 -4.70 -2.65 7.11
N PRO A 75 -5.74 -3.49 7.00
CA PRO A 75 -6.54 -3.62 5.78
C PRO A 75 -7.29 -2.34 5.41
N ILE A 76 -7.76 -1.56 6.37
CA ILE A 76 -8.51 -0.32 6.11
C ILE A 76 -7.62 0.70 5.39
N ARG A 77 -6.40 0.89 5.87
CA ARG A 77 -5.45 1.82 5.26
C ARG A 77 -4.95 1.35 3.89
N ILE A 78 -4.69 0.07 3.74
CA ILE A 78 -4.26 -0.52 2.46
C ILE A 78 -5.35 -0.32 1.40
N ARG A 79 -6.60 -0.64 1.74
CA ARG A 79 -7.74 -0.46 0.84
C ARG A 79 -7.94 1.02 0.47
N ALA A 80 -7.78 1.93 1.42
CA ALA A 80 -7.88 3.37 1.18
C ALA A 80 -6.79 3.86 0.22
N GLU A 81 -5.55 3.41 0.38
CA GLU A 81 -4.45 3.76 -0.51
C GLU A 81 -4.67 3.21 -1.94
N LEU A 82 -5.09 1.95 -2.06
CA LEU A 82 -5.48 1.38 -3.37
C LEU A 82 -6.57 2.20 -4.03
N GLY A 83 -7.54 2.70 -3.25
CA GLY A 83 -8.62 3.55 -3.73
C GLY A 83 -8.16 4.86 -4.37
N THR A 84 -6.99 5.36 -4.04
CA THR A 84 -6.43 6.59 -4.65
C THR A 84 -5.92 6.39 -6.07
N HIS A 85 -5.76 5.15 -6.53
CA HIS A 85 -5.21 4.81 -7.84
C HIS A 85 -6.25 4.56 -8.94
N CYS A 86 -7.52 4.80 -8.68
CA CYS A 86 -8.62 4.55 -9.62
C CYS A 86 -8.61 3.14 -10.24
N LEU A 87 -8.32 2.15 -9.42
CA LEU A 87 -8.29 0.75 -9.81
C LEU A 87 -9.72 0.20 -9.95
N ALA A 88 -9.90 -0.81 -10.81
CA ALA A 88 -11.14 -1.57 -10.84
C ALA A 88 -11.40 -2.22 -9.47
N ARG A 89 -12.65 -2.25 -9.05
CA ARG A 89 -13.04 -2.84 -7.75
C ARG A 89 -12.61 -4.29 -7.63
N GLU A 90 -12.73 -5.05 -8.72
CA GLU A 90 -12.32 -6.45 -8.80
C GLU A 90 -10.82 -6.62 -8.54
N ASP A 91 -10.00 -5.70 -9.04
CA ASP A 91 -8.54 -5.71 -8.83
C ASP A 91 -8.17 -5.42 -7.38
N VAL A 92 -8.87 -4.48 -6.74
CA VAL A 92 -8.69 -4.17 -5.31
C VAL A 92 -9.11 -5.36 -4.45
N ASP A 93 -10.27 -5.94 -4.70
CA ASP A 93 -10.79 -7.08 -3.95
C ASP A 93 -9.87 -8.30 -4.10
N ALA A 94 -9.41 -8.59 -5.33
CA ALA A 94 -8.47 -9.68 -5.58
C ALA A 94 -7.13 -9.47 -4.87
N ALA A 95 -6.60 -8.25 -4.85
CA ALA A 95 -5.37 -7.91 -4.15
C ALA A 95 -5.51 -8.11 -2.64
N MET A 96 -6.64 -7.69 -2.06
CA MET A 96 -6.91 -7.87 -0.63
C MET A 96 -7.11 -9.34 -0.26
N GLU A 97 -7.78 -10.14 -1.09
CA GLU A 97 -7.93 -11.57 -0.88
C GLU A 97 -6.63 -12.34 -1.01
N ALA A 98 -5.74 -11.90 -1.89
CA ALA A 98 -4.40 -12.50 -2.07
C ALA A 98 -3.50 -12.32 -0.83
N ILE A 99 -3.81 -11.36 0.02
CA ILE A 99 -3.16 -11.19 1.32
C ILE A 99 -3.75 -12.22 2.29
N LYS A 100 -3.15 -13.39 2.35
CA LYS A 100 -3.54 -14.45 3.29
C LYS A 100 -2.93 -14.19 4.66
N THR A 101 -3.36 -13.14 5.33
CA THR A 101 -2.83 -12.68 6.61
C THR A 101 -3.90 -12.73 7.69
N ASP A 102 -3.55 -13.23 8.85
CA ASP A 102 -4.33 -13.05 10.07
C ASP A 102 -4.08 -11.65 10.63
N TRP A 103 -5.06 -10.77 10.46
CA TRP A 103 -4.93 -9.38 10.88
C TRP A 103 -4.85 -9.21 12.40
N ALA A 104 -5.49 -10.09 13.15
CA ALA A 104 -5.41 -10.10 14.61
C ALA A 104 -3.98 -10.44 15.07
N GLU A 105 -3.37 -11.45 14.47
CA GLU A 105 -1.98 -11.84 14.74
C GLU A 105 -1.01 -10.73 14.36
N THR A 106 -1.18 -10.14 13.18
CA THR A 106 -0.36 -9.02 12.71
C THR A 106 -0.40 -7.83 13.68
N ALA A 107 -1.60 -7.47 14.15
CA ALA A 107 -1.77 -6.40 15.12
C ALA A 107 -1.09 -6.74 16.46
N HIS A 108 -1.23 -7.97 16.92
CA HIS A 108 -0.57 -8.44 18.15
C HIS A 108 0.96 -8.38 18.06
N GLU A 109 1.54 -8.81 16.94
CA GLU A 109 2.97 -8.74 16.70
C GLU A 109 3.49 -7.29 16.69
N LEU A 110 2.74 -6.36 16.08
CA LEU A 110 3.08 -4.94 16.08
C LEU A 110 3.11 -4.35 17.49
N ILE A 111 2.11 -4.69 18.31
CA ILE A 111 2.06 -4.27 19.71
C ILE A 111 3.19 -4.88 20.51
N SER A 112 3.49 -6.15 20.33
CA SER A 112 4.60 -6.83 21.02
C SER A 112 5.94 -6.19 20.68
N ARG A 113 6.16 -5.79 19.43
CA ARG A 113 7.40 -5.11 19.03
C ARG A 113 7.53 -3.69 19.60
N LYS A 114 6.45 -2.92 19.56
CA LYS A 114 6.50 -1.50 19.94
C LYS A 114 6.28 -1.27 21.43
N TYR A 115 5.43 -2.06 22.06
CA TYR A 115 4.98 -1.90 23.44
C TYR A 115 5.30 -3.11 24.32
N GLY A 116 6.07 -4.09 23.85
CA GLY A 116 6.35 -5.33 24.59
C GLY A 116 7.07 -5.13 25.93
N ASN A 117 7.79 -4.02 26.09
CA ASN A 117 8.44 -3.61 27.34
C ASN A 117 7.64 -2.56 28.13
N LYS A 118 6.43 -2.26 27.73
CA LYS A 118 5.53 -1.31 28.38
C LYS A 118 4.43 -2.05 29.15
N ASP A 119 3.94 -1.42 30.18
CA ASP A 119 2.83 -1.95 30.98
C ASP A 119 1.50 -1.58 30.34
N LEU A 120 0.88 -2.54 29.65
CA LEU A 120 -0.45 -2.37 29.02
C LEU A 120 -1.59 -2.37 30.06
N SER A 121 -1.32 -2.67 31.33
CA SER A 121 -2.29 -2.45 32.41
C SER A 121 -2.48 -0.96 32.71
N ASP A 122 -1.50 -0.13 32.41
CA ASP A 122 -1.62 1.33 32.43
C ASP A 122 -2.58 1.77 31.31
N GLN A 123 -3.69 2.37 31.71
CA GLN A 123 -4.74 2.78 30.80
C GLN A 123 -4.25 3.80 29.75
N ALA A 124 -3.35 4.70 30.11
CA ALA A 124 -2.79 5.70 29.19
C ALA A 124 -1.90 5.05 28.14
N ILE A 125 -1.07 4.07 28.52
CA ILE A 125 -0.22 3.31 27.60
C ILE A 125 -1.06 2.46 26.67
N ARG A 126 -2.06 1.75 27.20
CA ARG A 126 -2.97 0.93 26.40
C ARG A 126 -3.73 1.77 25.38
N ARG A 127 -4.19 2.96 25.75
CA ARG A 127 -4.86 3.89 24.84
C ARG A 127 -3.95 4.32 23.69
N LYS A 128 -2.70 4.66 23.98
CA LYS A 128 -1.71 4.99 22.94
C LYS A 128 -1.46 3.82 21.99
N ALA A 129 -1.36 2.61 22.50
CA ALA A 129 -1.18 1.40 21.71
C ALA A 129 -2.38 1.14 20.79
N THR A 130 -3.59 1.29 21.31
CA THR A 130 -4.83 1.17 20.54
C THR A 130 -4.89 2.22 19.43
N ASP A 131 -4.62 3.48 19.75
CA ASP A 131 -4.60 4.58 18.77
C ASP A 131 -3.54 4.35 17.68
N PHE A 132 -2.40 3.78 18.04
CA PHE A 132 -1.37 3.41 17.07
C PHE A 132 -1.90 2.41 16.03
N LEU A 133 -2.59 1.36 16.47
CA LEU A 133 -3.19 0.38 15.56
C LEU A 133 -4.29 0.98 14.69
N LEU A 134 -5.14 1.85 15.26
CA LEU A 134 -6.18 2.53 14.50
C LEU A 134 -5.58 3.40 13.39
N ARG A 135 -4.51 4.15 13.68
CA ARG A 135 -3.79 4.94 12.67
C ARG A 135 -3.11 4.10 11.61
N ARG A 136 -2.70 2.87 11.95
CA ARG A 136 -2.15 1.90 11.00
C ARG A 136 -3.19 1.26 10.09
N GLY A 137 -4.48 1.46 10.38
CA GLY A 137 -5.58 0.97 9.57
C GLY A 137 -6.17 -0.36 9.99
N PHE A 138 -6.02 -0.73 11.26
CA PHE A 138 -6.75 -1.85 11.86
C PHE A 138 -8.10 -1.37 12.40
N ASP A 139 -9.11 -2.22 12.36
CA ASP A 139 -10.41 -1.87 12.92
C ASP A 139 -10.38 -1.84 14.46
N HIS A 140 -11.43 -1.24 15.05
CA HIS A 140 -11.51 -1.11 16.51
C HIS A 140 -11.49 -2.46 17.24
N ARG A 141 -12.17 -3.46 16.71
CA ARG A 141 -12.27 -4.78 17.35
C ARG A 141 -10.89 -5.45 17.41
N ILE A 142 -10.14 -5.42 16.33
CA ILE A 142 -8.77 -5.96 16.27
C ILE A 142 -7.84 -5.15 17.17
N ALA A 143 -7.91 -3.81 17.12
CA ALA A 143 -7.08 -2.95 17.92
C ALA A 143 -7.30 -3.14 19.43
N PHE A 144 -8.53 -3.22 19.86
CA PHE A 144 -8.87 -3.51 21.27
C PHE A 144 -8.44 -4.90 21.69
N ALA A 145 -8.66 -5.92 20.86
CA ALA A 145 -8.25 -7.29 21.18
C ALA A 145 -6.73 -7.42 21.31
N ALA A 146 -5.95 -6.76 20.45
CA ALA A 146 -4.49 -6.80 20.47
C ALA A 146 -3.87 -6.07 21.66
N THR A 147 -4.59 -5.12 22.25
CA THR A 147 -4.12 -4.33 23.42
C THR A 147 -4.77 -4.77 24.73
N LYS A 148 -5.69 -5.72 24.68
CA LYS A 148 -6.34 -6.27 25.86
C LYS A 148 -5.39 -7.19 26.60
N LEU A 149 -5.32 -7.02 27.92
CA LEU A 149 -4.60 -7.94 28.79
C LEU A 149 -5.23 -9.32 28.73
N ASN A 150 -4.46 -10.34 28.44
CA ASN A 150 -4.90 -11.71 28.61
C ASN A 150 -5.06 -11.95 30.12
N SER A 151 -6.26 -12.38 30.51
CA SER A 151 -6.59 -12.71 31.90
C SER A 151 -5.72 -13.85 32.49
N HIS A 152 -4.85 -14.44 31.70
CA HIS A 152 -3.88 -15.45 32.14
C HIS A 152 -2.57 -14.87 32.70
N GLU A 153 -2.25 -13.61 32.41
CA GLU A 153 -1.04 -12.97 32.94
C GLU A 153 -1.26 -12.28 34.32
N LEU A 154 -2.49 -12.30 34.81
CA LEU A 154 -2.85 -11.72 36.11
C LEU A 154 -2.85 -12.75 37.26
N SER A 155 -2.35 -13.96 37.03
CA SER A 155 -2.39 -15.06 38.02
C SER A 155 -1.01 -15.57 38.40
N GLU A 156 0.03 -14.71 38.43
CA GLU A 156 1.30 -14.98 39.07
C GLU A 156 1.65 -13.87 40.09
#